data_2b5568034531961feae1079ded5c19d3
#
_entry.id   2b5568034531961feae1079ded5c19d3
#
_cell.length_a   1.000
_cell.length_b   1.000
_cell.length_c   1.000
_cell.angle_alpha   90.00
_cell.angle_beta   90.00
_cell.angle_gamma   90.00
#
_symmetry.space_group_name_H-M   'P 1'
#
loop_
_entity.id
_entity.type
_entity.pdbx_description
1 polymer ?
#
loop_
_entity_poly.entity_id
_entity_poly.type
_entity_poly.pdbx_seq_one_letter_code
_entity_poly.pdbx_strand_id
1 'polypeptide(L)'
;ALLENCLLNDKKIKKSSLYAGNNNSTEWLEDYTDIVSKFSLRTAEVPDDDLCYIVPGQPLTIPKCEFNPETPTFVVIHGWTVTGLFESWVPKLVTALYEREPKANVIVVDWLTRAQQHYPTSAAYTKLVGRDVAKFVNWLQKTLDYPWERIHLLGYSLGAHVAGIAGLLTNHKVSRITGLDPAGPTFEHADSQSTLSPDDALFVDVLHTNTRGSPDRSIGIQRPVGHVDIYPNGGTFQPGCDLQNTMMMIATTGIHNMDQIVKCSHERSIHLFIDSLVNAAEHQSMAYRCSSKEAFMKGMCLNCRKNRCNKVGYGVNKVRLPRSTKMYLKTREMMPFKLFHYQVKVHFFSSEKLDYTEQPMKISLYGTHDEKTDIPYIMPFLKTNSTVSFLLTTDVDFGDLLMVKLRWEKDAYFSWSDWWGNSNFHIRKMRVKAGETQSKVIFSAKDGEFAYLVRGKDDAVFVKSKEDNMSRKEKTMHRLKMQGSLFKKNTA
;
A
#
# COMPACT_ATOMS: atom_id res chain seq x y z
N ALA A 1 4.61 40.46 11.22
CA ALA A 1 4.25 41.67 10.45
C ALA A 1 4.15 41.43 8.93
N LEU A 2 5.00 40.59 8.32
CA LEU A 2 4.92 40.24 6.89
C LEU A 2 3.85 39.17 6.58
N LEU A 3 3.59 38.25 7.50
CA LEU A 3 2.55 37.24 7.40
C LEU A 3 1.13 37.81 7.56
N GLU A 4 0.99 38.86 8.36
CA GLU A 4 -0.31 39.55 8.54
C GLU A 4 -0.70 40.38 7.33
N ASN A 5 0.23 40.96 6.58
CA ASN A 5 -0.07 41.78 5.40
C ASN A 5 -0.43 40.96 4.17
N CYS A 6 0.07 39.72 4.01
CA CYS A 6 -0.39 38.81 2.95
C CYS A 6 -1.82 38.28 3.20
N LEU A 7 -2.16 38.06 4.47
CA LEU A 7 -3.52 37.66 4.90
C LEU A 7 -4.51 38.84 4.88
N LEU A 8 -4.05 40.09 4.92
CA LEU A 8 -4.88 41.28 4.96
C LEU A 8 -5.35 41.76 3.57
N ASN A 9 -4.64 41.46 2.48
CA ASN A 9 -5.11 41.72 1.14
C ASN A 9 -6.15 40.70 0.63
N ASP A 10 -6.18 39.49 1.18
CA ASP A 10 -7.26 38.53 0.98
C ASP A 10 -8.50 38.75 1.87
N LYS A 11 -8.46 39.73 2.78
CA LYS A 11 -9.60 40.09 3.66
C LYS A 11 -10.80 40.70 2.93
N LYS A 12 -10.73 40.91 1.61
CA LYS A 12 -11.92 41.23 0.79
C LYS A 12 -12.68 39.99 0.29
N ILE A 13 -12.13 38.79 0.42
CA ILE A 13 -12.91 37.57 0.29
C ILE A 13 -13.61 37.35 1.63
N LYS A 14 -14.87 37.81 1.73
CA LYS A 14 -15.70 37.62 2.92
C LYS A 14 -15.60 36.14 3.36
N LYS A 15 -15.18 35.91 4.59
CA LYS A 15 -15.17 34.59 5.27
C LYS A 15 -16.51 33.82 5.19
N SER A 16 -17.55 34.46 4.69
CA SER A 16 -18.91 33.94 4.55
C SER A 16 -19.21 33.24 3.21
N SER A 17 -18.32 33.29 2.18
CA SER A 17 -18.66 32.72 0.88
C SER A 17 -18.01 31.35 0.60
N LEU A 18 -17.06 30.89 1.40
CA LEU A 18 -16.45 29.59 1.22
C LEU A 18 -17.25 28.42 1.85
N TYR A 19 -18.15 28.72 2.82
CA TYR A 19 -18.90 27.71 3.56
C TYR A 19 -20.35 28.12 3.94
N ALA A 20 -20.87 29.25 3.43
CA ALA A 20 -22.26 29.60 3.63
C ALA A 20 -23.14 28.74 2.69
N GLY A 21 -23.35 27.50 3.09
CA GLY A 21 -24.41 26.68 2.53
C GLY A 21 -25.75 27.15 3.03
N ASN A 22 -26.40 28.00 2.27
CA ASN A 22 -27.85 27.98 2.16
C ASN A 22 -28.24 28.53 0.79
N ASN A 23 -28.90 27.65 0.04
CA ASN A 23 -29.63 27.90 -1.21
C ASN A 23 -28.81 28.21 -2.48
N ASN A 24 -28.68 27.17 -3.33
CA ASN A 24 -28.72 27.21 -4.81
C ASN A 24 -27.93 28.31 -5.54
N SER A 25 -26.66 28.52 -5.22
CA SER A 25 -25.83 29.23 -6.19
C SER A 25 -24.52 28.49 -6.47
N THR A 26 -24.56 27.65 -7.49
CA THR A 26 -23.34 27.12 -8.17
C THR A 26 -22.70 28.21 -9.04
N GLU A 27 -23.13 29.46 -8.96
CA GLU A 27 -22.63 30.59 -9.75
C GLU A 27 -21.11 30.79 -9.65
N TRP A 28 -20.52 30.55 -8.46
CA TRP A 28 -19.07 30.67 -8.29
C TRP A 28 -18.27 29.63 -9.07
N LEU A 29 -18.87 28.47 -9.40
CA LEU A 29 -18.23 27.43 -10.24
C LEU A 29 -18.19 27.83 -11.72
N GLU A 30 -18.93 28.85 -12.12
CA GLU A 30 -19.01 29.33 -13.52
C GLU A 30 -18.18 30.57 -13.78
N ASP A 31 -17.59 31.17 -12.75
CA ASP A 31 -16.56 32.19 -12.89
C ASP A 31 -15.18 31.53 -13.02
N TYR A 32 -14.62 31.58 -14.21
CA TYR A 32 -13.31 30.98 -14.56
C TYR A 32 -12.17 31.99 -14.55
N THR A 33 -12.44 33.27 -14.29
CA THR A 33 -11.47 34.35 -14.39
C THR A 33 -10.40 34.32 -13.30
N ASP A 34 -10.69 33.68 -12.20
CA ASP A 34 -9.82 33.57 -11.01
C ASP A 34 -8.99 32.26 -10.96
N ILE A 35 -9.10 31.41 -11.99
CA ILE A 35 -8.33 30.17 -12.09
C ILE A 35 -6.88 30.49 -12.41
N VAL A 36 -5.96 29.99 -11.55
CA VAL A 36 -4.51 30.14 -11.72
C VAL A 36 -3.86 28.84 -12.21
N SER A 37 -4.44 27.70 -11.82
CA SER A 37 -3.95 26.39 -12.23
C SER A 37 -4.19 26.15 -13.71
N LYS A 38 -3.26 25.43 -14.39
CA LYS A 38 -3.38 25.09 -15.81
C LYS A 38 -3.64 23.57 -15.93
N PHE A 39 -4.34 23.19 -17.00
CA PHE A 39 -4.76 21.82 -17.25
C PHE A 39 -4.21 21.35 -18.59
N SER A 40 -3.09 20.62 -18.54
CA SER A 40 -2.39 20.11 -19.71
C SER A 40 -2.88 18.72 -20.07
N LEU A 41 -3.46 18.55 -21.25
CA LEU A 41 -3.73 17.23 -21.79
C LEU A 41 -2.44 16.67 -22.39
N ARG A 42 -1.89 15.65 -21.75
CA ARG A 42 -0.69 14.93 -22.20
C ARG A 42 -1.05 13.89 -23.24
N THR A 43 -0.08 13.51 -24.09
CA THR A 43 -0.25 12.43 -25.05
C THR A 43 0.68 11.26 -24.75
N ALA A 44 0.40 10.10 -25.36
CA ALA A 44 1.26 8.93 -25.20
C ALA A 44 2.63 9.12 -25.86
N GLU A 45 2.68 9.87 -26.95
CA GLU A 45 3.89 10.15 -27.72
C GLU A 45 4.82 11.12 -27.01
N VAL A 46 4.25 12.10 -26.30
CA VAL A 46 5.01 13.17 -25.63
C VAL A 46 4.48 13.35 -24.19
N PRO A 47 4.74 12.40 -23.30
CA PRO A 47 4.21 12.43 -21.93
C PRO A 47 4.84 13.53 -21.06
N ASP A 48 5.99 14.08 -21.47
CA ASP A 48 6.75 15.08 -20.72
C ASP A 48 6.30 16.52 -21.01
N ASP A 49 5.66 16.77 -22.16
CA ASP A 49 5.40 18.11 -22.66
C ASP A 49 3.99 18.61 -22.40
N ASP A 50 3.91 19.88 -22.01
CA ASP A 50 2.67 20.65 -21.90
C ASP A 50 2.30 21.25 -23.27
N LEU A 51 2.01 20.40 -24.25
CA LEU A 51 1.73 20.85 -25.62
C LEU A 51 0.35 21.47 -25.78
N CYS A 52 -0.63 21.02 -24.99
CA CYS A 52 -2.00 21.51 -25.14
C CYS A 52 -2.69 21.71 -23.80
N TYR A 53 -3.16 22.95 -23.59
CA TYR A 53 -3.92 23.32 -22.41
C TYR A 53 -5.41 23.38 -22.71
N ILE A 54 -6.21 22.69 -21.89
CA ILE A 54 -7.66 22.86 -21.87
C ILE A 54 -7.97 23.98 -20.87
N VAL A 55 -8.62 25.04 -21.37
CA VAL A 55 -8.86 26.28 -20.61
C VAL A 55 -10.35 26.37 -20.26
N PRO A 56 -10.73 26.32 -18.97
CA PRO A 56 -12.11 26.52 -18.54
C PRO A 56 -12.70 27.83 -19.09
N GLY A 57 -13.95 27.78 -19.53
CA GLY A 57 -14.60 28.91 -20.20
C GLY A 57 -14.26 29.07 -21.69
N GLN A 58 -13.31 28.29 -22.23
CA GLN A 58 -12.91 28.30 -23.64
C GLN A 58 -13.16 26.94 -24.31
N PRO A 59 -14.40 26.60 -24.69
CA PRO A 59 -14.76 25.25 -25.16
C PRO A 59 -14.01 24.80 -26.42
N LEU A 60 -13.51 25.73 -27.25
CA LEU A 60 -12.71 25.40 -28.42
C LEU A 60 -11.35 24.76 -28.10
N THR A 61 -10.87 24.90 -26.86
CA THR A 61 -9.63 24.22 -26.41
C THR A 61 -9.78 22.73 -26.25
N ILE A 62 -11.00 22.24 -26.04
CA ILE A 62 -11.29 20.82 -25.86
C ILE A 62 -10.97 20.03 -27.15
N PRO A 63 -11.63 20.31 -28.30
CA PRO A 63 -11.32 19.61 -29.54
C PRO A 63 -9.92 19.93 -30.07
N LYS A 64 -9.39 21.14 -29.80
CA LYS A 64 -8.01 21.51 -30.19
C LYS A 64 -6.97 20.60 -29.53
N CYS A 65 -7.21 20.16 -28.27
CA CYS A 65 -6.35 19.22 -27.54
C CYS A 65 -6.72 17.75 -27.81
N GLU A 66 -7.64 17.47 -28.73
CA GLU A 66 -8.06 16.11 -29.08
C GLU A 66 -8.66 15.33 -27.88
N PHE A 67 -9.30 16.04 -26.95
CA PHE A 67 -9.97 15.40 -25.81
C PHE A 67 -11.08 14.45 -26.31
N ASN A 68 -11.04 13.19 -25.85
CA ASN A 68 -12.02 12.19 -26.22
C ASN A 68 -13.13 12.07 -25.15
N PRO A 69 -14.37 12.54 -25.42
CA PRO A 69 -15.44 12.52 -24.44
C PRO A 69 -15.99 11.09 -24.16
N GLU A 70 -15.66 10.10 -24.98
CA GLU A 70 -16.16 8.73 -24.84
C GLU A 70 -15.33 7.85 -23.91
N THR A 71 -14.18 8.33 -23.44
CA THR A 71 -13.21 7.55 -22.70
C THR A 71 -12.94 8.12 -21.31
N PRO A 72 -12.35 7.31 -20.38
CA PRO A 72 -12.02 7.80 -19.04
C PRO A 72 -11.04 8.97 -19.03
N THR A 73 -11.15 9.84 -18.05
CA THR A 73 -10.24 10.95 -17.81
C THR A 73 -9.54 10.78 -16.46
N PHE A 74 -8.23 10.77 -16.49
CA PHE A 74 -7.36 10.84 -15.31
C PHE A 74 -6.87 12.27 -15.13
N VAL A 75 -7.06 12.82 -13.94
CA VAL A 75 -6.55 14.14 -13.56
C VAL A 75 -5.43 13.95 -12.55
N VAL A 76 -4.19 14.14 -12.98
CA VAL A 76 -2.98 13.95 -12.17
C VAL A 76 -2.62 15.25 -11.48
N ILE A 77 -2.52 15.24 -10.16
CA ILE A 77 -2.27 16.41 -9.32
C ILE A 77 -1.01 16.16 -8.48
N HIS A 78 0.08 16.86 -8.82
CA HIS A 78 1.37 16.72 -8.13
C HIS A 78 1.35 17.35 -6.73
N GLY A 79 2.42 17.08 -5.96
CA GLY A 79 2.60 17.57 -4.61
C GLY A 79 3.38 18.87 -4.52
N TRP A 80 3.91 19.13 -3.32
CA TRP A 80 4.86 20.21 -3.07
C TRP A 80 6.18 19.95 -3.78
N THR A 81 6.77 20.97 -4.38
CA THR A 81 8.06 20.89 -5.07
C THR A 81 8.97 22.03 -4.65
N VAL A 82 10.25 21.74 -4.43
CA VAL A 82 11.26 22.74 -4.08
C VAL A 82 11.83 23.42 -5.35
N THR A 83 11.89 22.66 -6.45
CA THR A 83 12.57 23.09 -7.68
C THR A 83 11.69 23.95 -8.60
N GLY A 84 10.37 23.95 -8.39
CA GLY A 84 9.43 24.58 -9.31
C GLY A 84 9.33 23.89 -10.67
N LEU A 85 9.81 22.67 -10.79
CA LEU A 85 9.72 21.83 -11.97
C LEU A 85 8.84 20.62 -11.69
N PHE A 86 8.25 20.03 -12.73
CA PHE A 86 7.59 18.75 -12.62
C PHE A 86 8.60 17.66 -12.22
N GLU A 87 8.17 16.79 -11.32
CA GLU A 87 8.97 15.66 -10.87
C GLU A 87 9.01 14.57 -11.95
N SER A 88 10.13 13.85 -12.02
CA SER A 88 10.40 12.84 -13.06
C SER A 88 9.40 11.67 -13.10
N TRP A 89 8.61 11.49 -12.05
CA TRP A 89 7.57 10.46 -12.01
C TRP A 89 6.34 10.81 -12.85
N VAL A 90 6.09 12.11 -13.13
CA VAL A 90 4.89 12.55 -13.87
C VAL A 90 4.82 11.91 -15.25
N PRO A 91 5.84 12.02 -16.13
CA PRO A 91 5.81 11.36 -17.42
C PRO A 91 5.72 9.83 -17.32
N LYS A 92 6.36 9.22 -16.33
CA LYS A 92 6.27 7.76 -16.10
C LYS A 92 4.85 7.32 -15.78
N LEU A 93 4.14 8.10 -14.96
CA LEU A 93 2.73 7.82 -14.64
C LEU A 93 1.83 8.03 -15.87
N VAL A 94 2.05 9.09 -16.64
CA VAL A 94 1.31 9.36 -17.89
C VAL A 94 1.47 8.20 -18.86
N THR A 95 2.71 7.76 -19.10
CA THR A 95 3.01 6.61 -19.97
C THR A 95 2.28 5.35 -19.48
N ALA A 96 2.39 5.03 -18.19
CA ALA A 96 1.74 3.85 -17.62
C ALA A 96 0.20 3.90 -17.71
N LEU A 97 -0.39 5.08 -17.58
CA LEU A 97 -1.83 5.26 -17.76
C LEU A 97 -2.25 4.97 -19.20
N TYR A 98 -1.49 5.42 -20.20
CA TYR A 98 -1.76 5.13 -21.61
C TYR A 98 -1.48 3.67 -21.99
N GLU A 99 -0.48 3.03 -21.40
CA GLU A 99 -0.26 1.58 -21.55
C GLU A 99 -1.48 0.78 -21.07
N ARG A 100 -2.10 1.22 -19.98
CA ARG A 100 -3.27 0.56 -19.40
C ARG A 100 -4.57 0.90 -20.12
N GLU A 101 -4.78 2.18 -20.44
CA GLU A 101 -5.98 2.75 -21.04
C GLU A 101 -5.60 3.60 -22.25
N PRO A 102 -5.32 2.96 -23.42
CA PRO A 102 -4.73 3.67 -24.57
C PRO A 102 -5.55 4.82 -25.16
N LYS A 103 -6.84 4.85 -24.88
CA LYS A 103 -7.77 5.89 -25.35
C LYS A 103 -8.16 6.90 -24.30
N ALA A 104 -7.62 6.80 -23.08
CA ALA A 104 -7.96 7.71 -21.99
C ALA A 104 -7.51 9.13 -22.27
N ASN A 105 -8.08 10.09 -21.53
CA ASN A 105 -7.54 11.42 -21.42
C ASN A 105 -6.69 11.51 -20.15
N VAL A 106 -5.46 11.97 -20.26
CA VAL A 106 -4.58 12.17 -19.09
C VAL A 106 -4.26 13.65 -18.98
N ILE A 107 -4.82 14.29 -17.96
CA ILE A 107 -4.68 15.72 -17.69
C ILE A 107 -3.76 15.90 -16.50
N VAL A 108 -2.69 16.67 -16.68
CA VAL A 108 -1.79 17.05 -15.59
C VAL A 108 -2.14 18.47 -15.16
N VAL A 109 -2.35 18.64 -13.85
CA VAL A 109 -2.62 19.95 -13.24
C VAL A 109 -1.31 20.64 -12.92
N ASP A 110 -1.01 21.72 -13.63
CA ASP A 110 0.11 22.62 -13.31
C ASP A 110 -0.35 23.65 -12.27
N TRP A 111 0.14 23.53 -11.06
CA TRP A 111 0.00 24.49 -9.98
C TRP A 111 1.35 24.87 -9.35
N LEU A 112 2.44 24.71 -10.13
CA LEU A 112 3.83 24.90 -9.70
C LEU A 112 4.07 26.25 -9.02
N THR A 113 3.45 27.33 -9.53
CA THR A 113 3.57 28.67 -8.92
C THR A 113 3.14 28.73 -7.45
N ARG A 114 2.19 27.89 -7.05
CA ARG A 114 1.71 27.75 -5.65
C ARG A 114 2.37 26.60 -4.92
N ALA A 115 2.79 25.55 -5.63
CA ALA A 115 3.41 24.36 -5.06
C ALA A 115 4.86 24.57 -4.62
N GLN A 116 5.58 25.53 -5.17
CA GLN A 116 7.00 25.80 -4.88
C GLN A 116 7.23 26.81 -3.75
N GLN A 117 6.18 27.24 -3.09
CA GLN A 117 6.28 28.15 -1.94
C GLN A 117 6.76 27.40 -0.70
N HIS A 118 7.02 28.13 0.40
CA HIS A 118 7.24 27.47 1.70
C HIS A 118 6.10 26.50 2.00
N TYR A 119 6.43 25.31 2.53
CA TYR A 119 5.45 24.23 2.74
C TYR A 119 4.13 24.68 3.40
N PRO A 120 4.12 25.44 4.51
CA PRO A 120 2.86 25.91 5.11
C PRO A 120 2.02 26.77 4.16
N THR A 121 2.66 27.55 3.30
CA THR A 121 1.99 28.39 2.29
C THR A 121 1.41 27.52 1.18
N SER A 122 2.21 26.60 0.64
CA SER A 122 1.74 25.64 -0.38
C SER A 122 0.61 24.75 0.15
N ALA A 123 0.70 24.31 1.42
CA ALA A 123 -0.38 23.57 2.08
C ALA A 123 -1.67 24.39 2.19
N ALA A 124 -1.59 25.69 2.50
CA ALA A 124 -2.76 26.58 2.50
C ALA A 124 -3.36 26.76 1.09
N TYR A 125 -2.53 26.78 0.05
CA TYR A 125 -2.99 26.90 -1.34
C TYR A 125 -3.74 25.68 -1.86
N THR A 126 -3.68 24.52 -1.20
CA THR A 126 -4.44 23.32 -1.63
C THR A 126 -5.93 23.61 -1.77
N LYS A 127 -6.49 24.51 -0.93
CA LYS A 127 -7.89 24.94 -1.02
C LYS A 127 -8.21 25.70 -2.30
N LEU A 128 -7.32 26.59 -2.71
CA LEU A 128 -7.49 27.36 -3.95
C LEU A 128 -7.31 26.49 -5.18
N VAL A 129 -6.29 25.62 -5.17
CA VAL A 129 -6.04 24.69 -6.28
C VAL A 129 -7.16 23.67 -6.40
N GLY A 130 -7.67 23.15 -5.27
CA GLY A 130 -8.84 22.26 -5.24
C GLY A 130 -10.09 22.92 -5.84
N ARG A 131 -10.27 24.22 -5.59
CA ARG A 131 -11.33 25.02 -6.22
C ARG A 131 -11.11 25.15 -7.74
N ASP A 132 -9.88 25.41 -8.17
CA ASP A 132 -9.55 25.50 -9.60
C ASP A 132 -9.87 24.16 -10.31
N VAL A 133 -9.47 23.02 -9.71
CA VAL A 133 -9.76 21.67 -10.24
C VAL A 133 -11.27 21.40 -10.24
N ALA A 134 -12.00 21.77 -9.19
CA ALA A 134 -13.46 21.62 -9.14
C ALA A 134 -14.15 22.40 -10.26
N LYS A 135 -13.75 23.66 -10.48
CA LYS A 135 -14.26 24.48 -11.58
C LYS A 135 -14.00 23.85 -12.94
N PHE A 136 -12.77 23.36 -13.15
CA PHE A 136 -12.39 22.69 -14.40
C PHE A 136 -13.25 21.45 -14.66
N VAL A 137 -13.34 20.54 -13.69
CA VAL A 137 -14.08 19.27 -13.82
C VAL A 137 -15.58 19.53 -14.03
N ASN A 138 -16.16 20.48 -13.28
CA ASN A 138 -17.56 20.84 -13.40
C ASN A 138 -17.86 21.52 -14.76
N TRP A 139 -16.95 22.37 -15.24
CA TRP A 139 -17.06 22.99 -16.57
C TRP A 139 -17.00 21.94 -17.69
N LEU A 140 -16.03 21.01 -17.61
CA LEU A 140 -15.88 19.93 -18.58
C LEU A 140 -17.13 19.05 -18.64
N GLN A 141 -17.67 18.70 -17.46
CA GLN A 141 -18.91 17.94 -17.35
C GLN A 141 -20.10 18.67 -18.01
N LYS A 142 -20.29 19.95 -17.68
CA LYS A 142 -21.38 20.73 -18.26
C LYS A 142 -21.25 20.97 -19.75
N THR A 143 -20.03 21.22 -20.24
CA THR A 143 -19.78 21.56 -21.65
C THR A 143 -19.98 20.37 -22.57
N LEU A 144 -19.65 19.16 -22.09
CA LEU A 144 -19.68 17.92 -22.89
C LEU A 144 -20.78 16.95 -22.47
N ASP A 145 -21.58 17.26 -21.43
CA ASP A 145 -22.44 16.29 -20.74
C ASP A 145 -21.62 15.06 -20.30
N TYR A 146 -20.38 15.31 -19.86
CA TYR A 146 -19.39 14.28 -19.59
C TYR A 146 -19.73 13.49 -18.32
N PRO A 147 -19.82 12.13 -18.36
CA PRO A 147 -20.22 11.34 -17.21
C PRO A 147 -19.23 11.43 -16.05
N TRP A 148 -19.72 11.70 -14.84
CA TRP A 148 -18.92 11.74 -13.62
C TRP A 148 -18.20 10.42 -13.32
N GLU A 149 -18.77 9.30 -13.77
CA GLU A 149 -18.26 7.94 -13.63
C GLU A 149 -16.94 7.73 -14.36
N ARG A 150 -16.63 8.57 -15.34
CA ARG A 150 -15.38 8.52 -16.12
C ARG A 150 -14.25 9.35 -15.52
N ILE A 151 -14.47 10.08 -14.42
CA ILE A 151 -13.48 10.97 -13.83
C ILE A 151 -12.77 10.30 -12.66
N HIS A 152 -11.44 10.22 -12.76
CA HIS A 152 -10.57 9.71 -11.70
C HIS A 152 -9.50 10.76 -11.37
N LEU A 153 -9.51 11.29 -10.15
CA LEU A 153 -8.49 12.21 -9.66
C LEU A 153 -7.36 11.41 -9.00
N LEU A 154 -6.14 11.65 -9.42
CA LEU A 154 -4.91 11.04 -8.88
C LEU A 154 -4.10 12.13 -8.20
N GLY A 155 -4.11 12.17 -6.86
CA GLY A 155 -3.40 13.19 -6.09
C GLY A 155 -2.22 12.62 -5.31
N TYR A 156 -1.04 13.22 -5.45
CA TYR A 156 0.18 12.88 -4.72
C TYR A 156 0.50 13.92 -3.66
N SER A 157 0.81 13.49 -2.44
CA SER A 157 1.23 14.38 -1.35
C SER A 157 0.19 15.49 -1.09
N LEU A 158 0.55 16.77 -1.22
CA LEU A 158 -0.41 17.89 -1.15
C LEU A 158 -1.50 17.78 -2.23
N GLY A 159 -1.19 17.24 -3.40
CA GLY A 159 -2.14 17.01 -4.48
C GLY A 159 -3.28 16.06 -4.12
N ALA A 160 -3.08 15.17 -3.15
CA ALA A 160 -4.15 14.31 -2.64
C ALA A 160 -5.23 15.11 -1.89
N HIS A 161 -4.82 16.12 -1.12
CA HIS A 161 -5.77 17.03 -0.47
C HIS A 161 -6.44 17.98 -1.47
N VAL A 162 -5.72 18.41 -2.50
CA VAL A 162 -6.30 19.14 -3.65
C VAL A 162 -7.42 18.32 -4.29
N ALA A 163 -7.16 17.02 -4.57
CA ALA A 163 -8.15 16.12 -5.14
C ALA A 163 -9.38 15.94 -4.23
N GLY A 164 -9.17 15.80 -2.92
CA GLY A 164 -10.25 15.73 -1.93
C GLY A 164 -11.13 16.98 -1.94
N ILE A 165 -10.51 18.15 -1.88
CA ILE A 165 -11.24 19.44 -1.92
C ILE A 165 -12.00 19.60 -3.24
N ALA A 166 -11.41 19.21 -4.38
CA ALA A 166 -12.10 19.22 -5.67
C ALA A 166 -13.32 18.29 -5.67
N GLY A 167 -13.19 17.10 -5.11
CA GLY A 167 -14.28 16.15 -4.94
C GLY A 167 -15.42 16.70 -4.07
N LEU A 168 -15.10 17.27 -2.91
CA LEU A 168 -16.04 17.95 -2.03
C LEU A 168 -16.82 19.05 -2.76
N LEU A 169 -16.13 19.93 -3.49
CA LEU A 169 -16.70 21.07 -4.18
C LEU A 169 -17.50 20.70 -5.44
N THR A 170 -17.33 19.48 -5.96
CA THR A 170 -18.18 18.90 -7.02
C THR A 170 -19.36 18.09 -6.47
N ASN A 171 -19.75 18.34 -5.23
CA ASN A 171 -20.83 17.64 -4.53
C ASN A 171 -20.63 16.11 -4.50
N HIS A 172 -19.38 15.66 -4.32
CA HIS A 172 -19.01 14.25 -4.16
C HIS A 172 -19.33 13.36 -5.39
N LYS A 173 -19.50 13.96 -6.56
CA LYS A 173 -19.93 13.26 -7.78
C LYS A 173 -18.79 12.53 -8.50
N VAL A 174 -17.53 12.95 -8.27
CA VAL A 174 -16.37 12.30 -8.88
C VAL A 174 -16.37 10.80 -8.57
N SER A 175 -16.13 9.98 -9.58
CA SER A 175 -16.19 8.52 -9.47
C SER A 175 -15.15 7.98 -8.48
N ARG A 176 -13.89 8.42 -8.63
CA ARG A 176 -12.78 7.92 -7.83
C ARG A 176 -11.74 8.99 -7.54
N ILE A 177 -11.23 8.96 -6.33
CA ILE A 177 -10.02 9.67 -5.93
C ILE A 177 -9.02 8.64 -5.42
N THR A 178 -7.78 8.66 -5.94
CA THR A 178 -6.67 7.90 -5.38
C THR A 178 -5.68 8.86 -4.74
N GLY A 179 -5.47 8.73 -3.43
CA GLY A 179 -4.46 9.45 -2.68
C GLY A 179 -3.14 8.67 -2.64
N LEU A 180 -2.09 9.23 -3.23
CA LEU A 180 -0.75 8.66 -3.25
C LEU A 180 0.09 9.31 -2.15
N ASP A 181 0.19 8.65 -1.02
CA ASP A 181 0.83 9.11 0.22
C ASP A 181 0.46 10.55 0.58
N PRO A 182 -0.82 10.82 0.90
CA PRO A 182 -1.29 12.18 1.18
C PRO A 182 -0.43 12.85 2.27
N ALA A 183 -0.17 14.15 2.13
CA ALA A 183 0.69 14.89 3.04
C ALA A 183 0.20 14.85 4.50
N GLY A 184 1.12 14.63 5.45
CA GLY A 184 0.83 14.58 6.89
C GLY A 184 0.82 15.94 7.57
N PRO A 185 1.90 16.73 7.49
CA PRO A 185 2.00 17.99 8.21
C PRO A 185 0.86 18.95 7.83
N THR A 186 0.23 19.57 8.84
CA THR A 186 -1.00 20.36 8.75
C THR A 186 -2.29 19.61 8.51
N PHE A 187 -2.26 18.36 8.01
CA PHE A 187 -3.46 17.61 7.63
C PHE A 187 -3.82 16.46 8.59
N GLU A 188 -2.87 15.98 9.39
CA GLU A 188 -3.11 14.85 10.30
C GLU A 188 -4.29 15.11 11.25
N HIS A 189 -4.43 16.35 11.74
CA HIS A 189 -5.49 16.77 12.65
C HIS A 189 -6.53 17.69 12.02
N ALA A 190 -6.44 17.92 10.70
CA ALA A 190 -7.40 18.75 10.00
C ALA A 190 -8.77 18.07 9.85
N ASP A 191 -9.80 18.89 9.69
CA ASP A 191 -11.16 18.40 9.43
C ASP A 191 -11.30 17.80 8.03
N SER A 192 -12.41 17.09 7.80
CA SER A 192 -12.69 16.45 6.51
C SER A 192 -12.91 17.42 5.35
N GLN A 193 -13.17 18.70 5.62
CA GLN A 193 -13.34 19.72 4.59
C GLN A 193 -12.02 20.31 4.11
N SER A 194 -10.95 20.08 4.87
CA SER A 194 -9.60 20.61 4.59
C SER A 194 -8.63 19.53 4.14
N THR A 195 -8.99 18.26 4.25
CA THR A 195 -8.13 17.10 3.98
C THR A 195 -8.89 16.06 3.18
N LEU A 196 -8.20 15.24 2.42
CA LEU A 196 -8.80 14.09 1.74
C LEU A 196 -9.63 13.27 2.73
N SER A 197 -10.83 12.91 2.34
CA SER A 197 -11.76 12.11 3.15
C SER A 197 -12.56 11.12 2.30
N PRO A 198 -13.13 10.06 2.91
CA PRO A 198 -13.93 9.08 2.17
C PRO A 198 -15.16 9.70 1.50
N ASP A 199 -15.65 10.84 2.02
CA ASP A 199 -16.87 11.48 1.51
C ASP A 199 -16.61 12.32 0.26
N ASP A 200 -15.35 12.53 -0.17
CA ASP A 200 -15.01 13.44 -1.29
C ASP A 200 -15.35 12.87 -2.67
N ALA A 201 -15.53 11.56 -2.78
CA ALA A 201 -15.91 10.90 -4.04
C ALA A 201 -16.76 9.66 -3.79
N LEU A 202 -17.30 9.07 -4.87
CA LEU A 202 -18.01 7.79 -4.77
C LEU A 202 -17.09 6.66 -4.27
N PHE A 203 -15.79 6.77 -4.55
CA PHE A 203 -14.78 5.87 -4.03
C PHE A 203 -13.45 6.60 -3.81
N VAL A 204 -12.86 6.43 -2.64
CA VAL A 204 -11.56 6.99 -2.27
C VAL A 204 -10.65 5.85 -1.80
N ASP A 205 -9.51 5.68 -2.45
CA ASP A 205 -8.47 4.72 -2.05
C ASP A 205 -7.14 5.44 -1.84
N VAL A 206 -6.37 4.96 -0.88
CA VAL A 206 -5.16 5.64 -0.44
C VAL A 206 -4.02 4.64 -0.25
N LEU A 207 -2.83 5.00 -0.73
CA LEU A 207 -1.58 4.31 -0.45
C LEU A 207 -0.77 5.14 0.56
N HIS A 208 -0.48 4.57 1.74
CA HIS A 208 0.33 5.20 2.78
C HIS A 208 1.72 4.57 2.80
N THR A 209 2.74 5.28 2.37
CA THR A 209 4.08 4.71 2.17
C THR A 209 5.19 5.36 2.99
N ASN A 210 4.98 6.57 3.52
CA ASN A 210 5.98 7.30 4.31
C ASN A 210 5.39 7.96 5.56
N THR A 211 4.83 7.14 6.46
CA THR A 211 4.19 7.59 7.70
C THR A 211 5.09 7.44 8.93
N ARG A 212 6.42 7.51 8.75
CA ARG A 212 7.38 7.36 9.85
C ARG A 212 7.43 8.61 10.72
N GLY A 213 7.57 8.40 12.03
CA GLY A 213 7.71 9.46 13.02
C GLY A 213 6.41 9.73 13.78
N SER A 214 6.37 10.86 14.50
CA SER A 214 5.13 11.33 15.12
C SER A 214 4.18 11.87 14.06
N PRO A 215 2.85 11.88 14.30
CA PRO A 215 1.88 12.38 13.34
C PRO A 215 2.20 13.78 12.79
N ASP A 216 2.67 14.69 13.63
CA ASP A 216 3.01 16.08 13.24
C ASP A 216 4.30 16.20 12.41
N ARG A 217 5.12 15.15 12.36
CA ARG A 217 6.44 15.15 11.69
C ARG A 217 6.52 14.09 10.57
N SER A 218 5.49 13.31 10.39
CA SER A 218 5.40 12.32 9.32
C SER A 218 5.17 13.02 7.98
N ILE A 219 5.90 12.62 6.93
CA ILE A 219 5.72 13.18 5.59
C ILE A 219 4.33 12.82 5.06
N GLY A 220 3.96 11.54 5.12
CA GLY A 220 2.62 11.06 4.78
C GLY A 220 1.70 11.04 5.99
N ILE A 221 0.40 11.24 5.77
CA ILE A 221 -0.64 11.17 6.79
C ILE A 221 -0.74 9.75 7.36
N GLN A 222 -0.82 9.62 8.70
CA GLN A 222 -0.85 8.31 9.36
C GLN A 222 -2.26 7.74 9.51
N ARG A 223 -3.24 8.63 9.75
CA ARG A 223 -4.62 8.19 9.90
C ARG A 223 -5.23 7.77 8.56
N PRO A 224 -6.19 6.85 8.56
CA PRO A 224 -6.93 6.51 7.34
C PRO A 224 -7.79 7.69 6.89
N VAL A 225 -7.78 7.96 5.59
CA VAL A 225 -8.50 9.06 4.93
C VAL A 225 -9.24 8.60 3.67
N GLY A 226 -9.33 7.29 3.43
CA GLY A 226 -10.05 6.68 2.32
C GLY A 226 -11.15 5.72 2.74
N HIS A 227 -11.89 5.17 1.79
CA HIS A 227 -12.70 3.97 1.99
C HIS A 227 -11.79 2.75 2.17
N VAL A 228 -10.68 2.72 1.44
CA VAL A 228 -9.62 1.72 1.51
C VAL A 228 -8.29 2.43 1.70
N ASP A 229 -7.64 2.14 2.81
CA ASP A 229 -6.32 2.68 3.17
C ASP A 229 -5.32 1.54 3.22
N ILE A 230 -4.38 1.54 2.27
CA ILE A 230 -3.39 0.47 2.11
C ILE A 230 -2.04 0.95 2.65
N TYR A 231 -1.44 0.14 3.53
CA TYR A 231 -0.17 0.41 4.21
C TYR A 231 0.89 -0.61 3.79
N PRO A 232 1.55 -0.43 2.63
CA PRO A 232 2.64 -1.31 2.20
C PRO A 232 3.77 -1.29 3.23
N ASN A 233 4.25 -2.47 3.63
CA ASN A 233 5.31 -2.64 4.63
C ASN A 233 4.99 -1.99 6.00
N GLY A 234 3.71 -1.80 6.29
CA GLY A 234 3.21 -1.11 7.48
C GLY A 234 3.14 0.41 7.32
N GLY A 235 3.40 0.95 6.13
CA GLY A 235 3.25 2.37 5.79
C GLY A 235 4.35 3.29 6.28
N THR A 236 5.29 2.83 7.12
CA THR A 236 6.26 3.71 7.79
C THR A 236 7.42 4.12 6.90
N PHE A 237 8.02 3.18 6.20
CA PHE A 237 9.04 3.38 5.15
C PHE A 237 9.06 2.13 4.25
N GLN A 238 9.75 2.22 3.11
CA GLN A 238 9.68 1.18 2.09
C GLN A 238 11.04 0.49 1.88
N PRO A 239 11.05 -0.81 1.48
CA PRO A 239 12.27 -1.52 1.14
C PRO A 239 13.09 -0.78 0.08
N GLY A 240 14.42 -0.80 0.21
CA GLY A 240 15.33 -0.08 -0.67
C GLY A 240 15.44 1.42 -0.40
N CYS A 241 14.67 1.97 0.57
CA CYS A 241 14.70 3.37 0.98
C CYS A 241 15.38 3.57 2.36
N ASP A 242 16.18 2.60 2.82
CA ASP A 242 16.88 2.70 4.09
C ASP A 242 18.14 3.56 4.02
N LEU A 243 18.66 3.93 5.21
CA LEU A 243 19.80 4.82 5.34
C LEU A 243 21.09 4.24 4.74
N GLN A 244 21.23 2.92 4.71
CA GLN A 244 22.43 2.24 4.21
C GLN A 244 22.51 2.29 2.67
N ASN A 245 21.40 2.01 1.99
CA ASN A 245 21.26 2.22 0.55
C ASN A 245 21.37 3.70 0.19
N THR A 246 20.84 4.56 1.04
CA THR A 246 20.93 6.02 1.01
C THR A 246 22.39 6.51 1.03
N MET A 247 23.20 6.04 1.99
CA MET A 247 24.63 6.41 2.06
C MET A 247 25.41 5.91 0.84
N MET A 248 25.09 4.75 0.32
CA MET A 248 25.72 4.22 -0.90
C MET A 248 25.32 5.08 -2.11
N MET A 249 24.09 5.53 -2.23
CA MET A 249 23.66 6.46 -3.27
C MET A 249 24.32 7.82 -3.14
N ILE A 250 24.42 8.38 -1.93
CA ILE A 250 25.13 9.66 -1.69
C ILE A 250 26.62 9.53 -2.09
N ALA A 251 27.25 8.42 -1.74
CA ALA A 251 28.66 8.18 -2.09
C ALA A 251 28.87 8.05 -3.60
N THR A 252 27.89 7.56 -4.35
CA THR A 252 27.98 7.38 -5.80
C THR A 252 27.47 8.57 -6.61
N THR A 253 26.47 9.31 -6.12
CA THR A 253 25.78 10.37 -6.87
C THR A 253 25.94 11.78 -6.27
N GLY A 254 26.57 11.90 -5.08
CA GLY A 254 26.82 13.17 -4.39
C GLY A 254 25.64 13.71 -3.56
N ILE A 255 25.94 14.75 -2.78
CA ILE A 255 25.02 15.34 -1.78
C ILE A 255 23.78 16.01 -2.39
N HIS A 256 23.82 16.34 -3.69
CA HIS A 256 22.71 17.02 -4.36
C HIS A 256 21.41 16.20 -4.48
N ASN A 257 21.46 14.90 -4.17
CA ASN A 257 20.30 14.01 -4.25
C ASN A 257 19.70 13.68 -2.86
N MET A 258 20.03 14.42 -1.81
CA MET A 258 19.47 14.17 -0.47
C MET A 258 17.94 14.27 -0.42
N ASP A 259 17.35 15.17 -1.18
CA ASP A 259 15.90 15.30 -1.29
C ASP A 259 15.25 14.06 -1.90
N GLN A 260 15.87 13.41 -2.88
CA GLN A 260 15.36 12.16 -3.48
C GLN A 260 15.35 11.01 -2.47
N ILE A 261 16.28 11.01 -1.56
CA ILE A 261 16.41 10.01 -0.50
C ILE A 261 15.30 10.14 0.53
N VAL A 262 15.01 11.36 0.96
CA VAL A 262 13.89 11.65 1.88
C VAL A 262 12.55 11.34 1.20
N LYS A 263 12.45 11.55 -0.11
CA LYS A 263 11.26 11.29 -0.91
C LYS A 263 11.08 9.81 -1.30
N CYS A 264 12.13 8.97 -1.26
CA CYS A 264 12.10 7.59 -1.76
C CYS A 264 10.88 6.81 -1.30
N SER A 265 10.60 6.75 0.00
CA SER A 265 9.41 6.08 0.52
C SER A 265 8.10 6.82 0.17
N HIS A 266 8.16 8.14 0.05
CA HIS A 266 7.01 8.96 -0.33
C HIS A 266 6.58 8.71 -1.78
N GLU A 267 7.52 8.73 -2.71
CA GLU A 267 7.29 8.44 -4.13
C GLU A 267 6.99 6.95 -4.41
N ARG A 268 7.28 6.05 -3.46
CA ARG A 268 6.93 4.64 -3.60
C ARG A 268 5.42 4.42 -3.81
N SER A 269 4.57 5.32 -3.30
CA SER A 269 3.13 5.28 -3.55
C SER A 269 2.80 5.39 -5.04
N ILE A 270 3.52 6.26 -5.75
CA ILE A 270 3.39 6.45 -7.21
C ILE A 270 3.90 5.21 -7.94
N HIS A 271 5.09 4.71 -7.56
CA HIS A 271 5.68 3.53 -8.19
C HIS A 271 4.80 2.28 -8.00
N LEU A 272 4.18 2.10 -6.84
CA LEU A 272 3.21 1.02 -6.59
C LEU A 272 1.96 1.17 -7.46
N PHE A 273 1.51 2.40 -7.69
CA PHE A 273 0.37 2.65 -8.57
C PHE A 273 0.74 2.37 -10.03
N ILE A 274 1.92 2.81 -10.50
CA ILE A 274 2.47 2.51 -11.84
C ILE A 274 2.59 0.98 -12.01
N ASP A 275 3.18 0.27 -11.04
CA ASP A 275 3.31 -1.19 -11.04
C ASP A 275 1.96 -1.88 -11.27
N SER A 276 0.91 -1.36 -10.64
CA SER A 276 -0.45 -1.88 -10.79
C SER A 276 -1.10 -1.62 -12.14
N LEU A 277 -0.60 -0.65 -12.90
CA LEU A 277 -1.06 -0.33 -14.26
C LEU A 277 -0.40 -1.25 -15.29
N VAL A 278 0.92 -1.41 -15.21
CA VAL A 278 1.73 -2.07 -16.26
C VAL A 278 1.82 -3.59 -16.11
N ASN A 279 1.59 -4.13 -14.92
CA ASN A 279 1.71 -5.57 -14.70
C ASN A 279 0.40 -6.32 -14.98
N ALA A 280 0.54 -7.51 -15.55
CA ALA A 280 -0.56 -8.45 -15.74
C ALA A 280 -1.20 -8.86 -14.40
N ALA A 281 -2.42 -9.42 -14.47
CA ALA A 281 -3.23 -9.73 -13.30
C ALA A 281 -2.53 -10.67 -12.29
N GLU A 282 -1.74 -11.62 -12.78
CA GLU A 282 -0.96 -12.57 -11.98
C GLU A 282 0.19 -11.92 -11.20
N HIS A 283 0.68 -10.77 -11.66
CA HIS A 283 1.76 -10.01 -11.02
C HIS A 283 1.25 -8.87 -10.13
N GLN A 284 -0.07 -8.70 -10.02
CA GLN A 284 -0.65 -7.67 -9.16
C GLN A 284 -0.51 -8.03 -7.68
N SER A 285 -0.12 -7.03 -6.89
CA SER A 285 -0.02 -7.14 -5.43
C SER A 285 -1.38 -7.27 -4.78
N MET A 286 -1.45 -8.06 -3.70
CA MET A 286 -2.65 -8.27 -2.89
C MET A 286 -2.44 -7.69 -1.49
N ALA A 287 -3.42 -6.93 -1.00
CA ALA A 287 -3.47 -6.39 0.35
C ALA A 287 -4.55 -7.09 1.20
N TYR A 288 -4.31 -7.18 2.50
CA TYR A 288 -5.14 -7.93 3.43
C TYR A 288 -5.66 -7.03 4.54
N ARG A 289 -6.96 -7.04 4.77
CA ARG A 289 -7.58 -6.31 5.89
C ARG A 289 -7.11 -6.87 7.21
N CYS A 290 -6.56 -6.01 8.06
CA CYS A 290 -6.06 -6.36 9.37
C CYS A 290 -6.35 -5.28 10.41
N SER A 291 -6.46 -5.68 11.66
CA SER A 291 -6.69 -4.75 12.77
C SER A 291 -5.45 -3.90 13.08
N SER A 292 -4.27 -4.47 12.87
CA SER A 292 -2.99 -3.79 13.11
C SER A 292 -1.85 -4.38 12.27
N LYS A 293 -0.75 -3.64 12.17
CA LYS A 293 0.51 -4.08 11.56
C LYS A 293 1.06 -5.33 12.26
N GLU A 294 1.01 -5.37 13.57
CA GLU A 294 1.52 -6.49 14.40
C GLU A 294 0.74 -7.78 14.16
N ALA A 295 -0.59 -7.68 14.05
CA ALA A 295 -1.43 -8.83 13.69
C ALA A 295 -1.13 -9.32 12.27
N PHE A 296 -0.88 -8.40 11.33
CA PHE A 296 -0.47 -8.74 9.97
C PHE A 296 0.90 -9.44 9.95
N MET A 297 1.90 -8.94 10.71
CA MET A 297 3.23 -9.56 10.80
C MET A 297 3.22 -10.96 11.42
N LYS A 298 2.19 -11.30 12.19
CA LYS A 298 1.91 -12.67 12.65
C LYS A 298 1.18 -13.54 11.61
N GLY A 299 0.95 -13.01 10.40
CA GLY A 299 0.22 -13.70 9.33
C GLY A 299 -1.26 -13.97 9.64
N MET A 300 -1.84 -13.31 10.66
CA MET A 300 -3.19 -13.65 11.14
C MET A 300 -4.31 -13.17 10.20
N CYS A 301 -3.98 -12.32 9.23
CA CYS A 301 -4.96 -11.59 8.43
C CYS A 301 -5.10 -12.07 6.98
N LEU A 302 -4.42 -13.15 6.58
CA LEU A 302 -4.38 -13.63 5.20
C LEU A 302 -5.67 -14.35 4.74
N ASN A 303 -6.84 -13.90 5.17
CA ASN A 303 -8.11 -14.50 4.79
C ASN A 303 -8.92 -13.56 3.91
N CYS A 304 -9.18 -14.00 2.66
CA CYS A 304 -9.92 -13.21 1.68
C CYS A 304 -11.45 -13.34 1.76
N ARG A 305 -11.99 -14.21 2.63
CA ARG A 305 -13.44 -14.35 2.78
C ARG A 305 -14.07 -13.03 3.23
N LYS A 306 -15.28 -12.73 2.74
CA LYS A 306 -16.03 -11.50 3.06
C LYS A 306 -15.25 -10.24 2.69
N ASN A 307 -14.60 -10.22 1.52
CA ASN A 307 -13.88 -9.08 0.98
C ASN A 307 -12.75 -8.54 1.91
N ARG A 308 -12.03 -9.47 2.57
CA ARG A 308 -10.92 -9.11 3.46
C ARG A 308 -9.59 -8.94 2.74
N CYS A 309 -9.52 -9.17 1.43
CA CYS A 309 -8.37 -8.86 0.61
C CYS A 309 -8.82 -8.03 -0.59
N ASN A 310 -7.89 -7.27 -1.15
CA ASN A 310 -8.11 -6.43 -2.31
C ASN A 310 -6.82 -6.32 -3.13
N LYS A 311 -6.95 -5.97 -4.39
CA LYS A 311 -5.82 -5.57 -5.22
C LYS A 311 -5.27 -4.23 -4.74
N VAL A 312 -4.05 -3.90 -5.15
CA VAL A 312 -3.38 -2.64 -4.82
C VAL A 312 -3.36 -1.73 -6.05
N GLY A 313 -3.51 -0.43 -5.87
CA GLY A 313 -3.40 0.56 -6.93
C GLY A 313 -4.61 0.59 -7.87
N TYR A 314 -4.37 0.61 -9.19
CA TYR A 314 -5.42 0.78 -10.18
C TYR A 314 -6.54 -0.28 -10.07
N GLY A 315 -6.17 -1.53 -9.83
CA GLY A 315 -7.08 -2.66 -9.73
C GLY A 315 -7.84 -2.79 -8.40
N VAL A 316 -7.77 -1.83 -7.49
CA VAL A 316 -8.55 -1.84 -6.24
C VAL A 316 -10.03 -1.95 -6.55
N ASN A 317 -10.68 -2.98 -6.00
CA ASN A 317 -12.11 -3.17 -6.16
C ASN A 317 -12.89 -2.23 -5.23
N LYS A 318 -13.86 -1.52 -5.79
CA LYS A 318 -14.87 -0.75 -5.07
C LYS A 318 -15.84 -1.72 -4.38
N VAL A 319 -15.42 -2.30 -3.29
CA VAL A 319 -16.31 -3.13 -2.47
C VAL A 319 -17.00 -2.22 -1.46
N ARG A 320 -18.26 -2.51 -1.11
CA ARG A 320 -18.93 -1.90 0.04
C ARG A 320 -18.22 -2.35 1.33
N LEU A 321 -17.08 -1.73 1.61
CA LEU A 321 -16.36 -1.90 2.85
C LEU A 321 -16.83 -0.83 3.84
N PRO A 322 -16.78 -1.12 5.14
CA PRO A 322 -16.89 -0.06 6.15
C PRO A 322 -15.84 1.02 5.84
N ARG A 323 -16.19 2.29 6.06
CA ARG A 323 -15.25 3.41 5.92
C ARG A 323 -13.96 3.13 6.69
N SER A 324 -12.84 3.65 6.19
CA SER A 324 -11.52 3.56 6.84
C SER A 324 -11.04 2.12 7.06
N THR A 325 -11.13 1.29 6.03
CA THR A 325 -10.62 -0.08 6.09
C THR A 325 -9.11 -0.09 5.88
N LYS A 326 -8.37 -0.44 6.93
CA LYS A 326 -6.91 -0.60 6.87
C LYS A 326 -6.53 -1.95 6.26
N MET A 327 -5.68 -1.92 5.25
CA MET A 327 -5.14 -3.10 4.58
C MET A 327 -3.61 -3.05 4.55
N TYR A 328 -3.00 -4.23 4.60
CA TYR A 328 -1.55 -4.38 4.69
C TYR A 328 -1.04 -5.38 3.67
N LEU A 329 0.18 -5.15 3.19
CA LEU A 329 0.95 -6.10 2.40
C LEU A 329 2.46 -5.87 2.63
N LYS A 330 3.26 -6.86 2.24
CA LYS A 330 4.71 -6.70 2.06
C LYS A 330 5.00 -6.54 0.59
N THR A 331 6.05 -5.78 0.27
CA THR A 331 6.52 -5.58 -1.10
C THR A 331 8.04 -5.76 -1.19
N ARG A 332 8.52 -6.00 -2.41
CA ARG A 332 9.94 -5.94 -2.76
C ARG A 332 10.42 -4.48 -2.78
N GLU A 333 11.72 -4.30 -2.97
CA GLU A 333 12.35 -2.99 -3.14
C GLU A 333 12.21 -2.42 -4.56
N MET A 334 12.07 -3.29 -5.58
CA MET A 334 11.98 -2.94 -6.99
C MET A 334 10.77 -3.56 -7.66
N MET A 335 10.33 -2.95 -8.77
CA MET A 335 9.27 -3.48 -9.63
C MET A 335 9.70 -4.81 -10.30
N PRO A 336 8.79 -5.75 -10.48
CA PRO A 336 7.44 -5.79 -9.93
C PRO A 336 7.49 -5.96 -8.40
N PHE A 337 6.69 -5.16 -7.69
CA PHE A 337 6.73 -5.11 -6.22
C PHE A 337 6.07 -6.29 -5.52
N LYS A 338 5.41 -7.16 -6.25
CA LYS A 338 4.66 -8.29 -5.70
C LYS A 338 5.53 -9.21 -4.85
N LEU A 339 4.99 -9.57 -3.68
CA LEU A 339 5.41 -10.71 -2.87
C LEU A 339 4.22 -11.63 -2.62
N PHE A 340 4.52 -12.93 -2.49
CA PHE A 340 3.59 -13.94 -1.99
C PHE A 340 3.66 -13.99 -0.47
N HIS A 341 2.50 -14.11 0.19
CA HIS A 341 2.37 -14.06 1.62
C HIS A 341 1.97 -15.42 2.19
N TYR A 342 2.72 -15.90 3.16
CA TYR A 342 2.44 -17.16 3.83
C TYR A 342 2.35 -16.97 5.34
N GLN A 343 1.24 -17.40 5.94
CA GLN A 343 1.18 -17.60 7.39
C GLN A 343 1.80 -18.96 7.71
N VAL A 344 2.85 -18.97 8.51
CA VAL A 344 3.43 -20.19 9.06
C VAL A 344 3.05 -20.27 10.53
N LYS A 345 2.53 -21.43 10.94
CA LYS A 345 2.12 -21.72 12.31
C LYS A 345 2.76 -23.01 12.79
N VAL A 346 3.59 -22.89 13.84
CA VAL A 346 4.37 -23.99 14.40
C VAL A 346 4.10 -24.11 15.88
N HIS A 347 3.95 -25.34 16.38
CA HIS A 347 3.87 -25.62 17.80
C HIS A 347 5.16 -26.31 18.24
N PHE A 348 5.84 -25.72 19.22
CA PHE A 348 7.11 -26.18 19.74
C PHE A 348 6.92 -26.94 21.06
N PHE A 349 7.42 -28.15 21.12
CA PHE A 349 7.47 -28.98 22.33
C PHE A 349 8.92 -29.14 22.76
N SER A 350 9.16 -29.25 24.05
CA SER A 350 10.44 -29.70 24.63
C SER A 350 10.19 -30.38 25.96
N SER A 351 11.04 -31.31 26.34
CA SER A 351 11.08 -31.88 27.66
C SER A 351 11.63 -30.90 28.71
N GLU A 352 12.42 -29.92 28.26
CA GLU A 352 13.03 -28.91 29.10
C GLU A 352 12.23 -27.61 29.02
N LYS A 353 12.31 -26.79 30.08
CA LYS A 353 11.74 -25.43 30.04
C LYS A 353 12.69 -24.48 29.32
N LEU A 354 12.46 -24.31 28.06
CA LEU A 354 13.23 -23.43 27.17
C LEU A 354 12.44 -22.16 26.90
N ASP A 355 13.14 -20.99 26.90
CA ASP A 355 12.55 -19.70 26.60
C ASP A 355 13.64 -18.82 25.95
N TYR A 356 13.56 -18.63 24.64
CA TYR A 356 14.50 -17.84 23.85
C TYR A 356 13.77 -16.74 23.12
N THR A 357 14.39 -15.57 23.00
CA THR A 357 13.93 -14.43 22.23
C THR A 357 14.82 -14.17 21.02
N GLU A 358 14.24 -13.66 19.93
CA GLU A 358 14.95 -13.20 18.73
C GLU A 358 15.92 -14.23 18.14
N GLN A 359 15.45 -15.46 17.92
CA GLN A 359 16.30 -16.54 17.41
C GLN A 359 16.43 -16.54 15.89
N PRO A 360 17.67 -16.60 15.36
CA PRO A 360 17.92 -16.67 13.92
C PRO A 360 17.50 -18.04 13.38
N MET A 361 16.69 -18.03 12.33
CA MET A 361 16.19 -19.23 11.67
C MET A 361 16.42 -19.11 10.17
N LYS A 362 16.55 -20.25 9.50
CA LYS A 362 16.44 -20.37 8.03
C LYS A 362 15.26 -21.25 7.68
N ILE A 363 14.47 -20.80 6.73
CA ILE A 363 13.28 -21.49 6.26
C ILE A 363 13.44 -21.76 4.77
N SER A 364 13.23 -23.01 4.36
CA SER A 364 13.24 -23.38 2.93
C SER A 364 11.88 -23.91 2.56
N LEU A 365 11.34 -23.42 1.45
CA LEU A 365 10.05 -23.81 0.89
C LEU A 365 10.25 -24.47 -0.47
N TYR A 366 9.54 -25.58 -0.69
CA TYR A 366 9.60 -26.34 -1.94
C TYR A 366 8.16 -26.53 -2.43
N GLY A 367 7.93 -26.19 -3.67
CA GLY A 367 6.62 -26.28 -4.31
C GLY A 367 6.66 -27.08 -5.62
N THR A 368 5.53 -27.04 -6.33
CA THR A 368 5.39 -27.71 -7.63
C THR A 368 5.99 -26.89 -8.78
N HIS A 369 6.11 -25.56 -8.61
CA HIS A 369 6.66 -24.66 -9.64
C HIS A 369 8.12 -24.33 -9.38
N ASP A 370 8.46 -24.06 -8.12
CA ASP A 370 9.81 -23.58 -7.79
C ASP A 370 10.13 -23.84 -6.31
N GLU A 371 11.36 -23.51 -5.90
CA GLU A 371 11.84 -23.61 -4.54
C GLU A 371 12.63 -22.37 -4.13
N LYS A 372 12.66 -22.08 -2.83
CA LYS A 372 13.52 -21.06 -2.25
C LYS A 372 14.10 -21.57 -0.94
N THR A 373 15.42 -21.64 -0.89
CA THR A 373 16.15 -22.18 0.25
C THR A 373 16.72 -21.07 1.12
N ASP A 374 16.95 -21.41 2.40
CA ASP A 374 17.67 -20.58 3.37
C ASP A 374 17.14 -19.14 3.52
N ILE A 375 15.81 -18.95 3.45
CA ILE A 375 15.17 -17.67 3.71
C ILE A 375 15.44 -17.29 5.17
N PRO A 376 16.16 -16.19 5.46
CA PRO A 376 16.46 -15.78 6.82
C PRO A 376 15.22 -15.25 7.51
N TYR A 377 15.02 -15.63 8.75
CA TYR A 377 13.92 -15.18 9.58
C TYR A 377 14.34 -15.07 11.04
N ILE A 378 14.02 -13.96 11.70
CA ILE A 378 14.22 -13.82 13.15
C ILE A 378 12.94 -14.25 13.86
N MET A 379 12.98 -15.40 14.53
CA MET A 379 11.87 -15.90 15.31
C MET A 379 11.73 -15.04 16.56
N PRO A 380 10.59 -14.38 16.79
CA PRO A 380 10.46 -13.43 17.90
C PRO A 380 10.61 -14.11 19.27
N PHE A 381 10.20 -15.35 19.38
CA PHE A 381 10.42 -16.18 20.55
C PHE A 381 10.33 -17.68 20.23
N LEU A 382 11.07 -18.49 20.97
CA LEU A 382 10.98 -19.95 20.99
C LEU A 382 10.78 -20.39 22.44
N LYS A 383 9.60 -20.91 22.75
CA LYS A 383 9.26 -21.30 24.12
C LYS A 383 8.60 -22.66 24.14
N THR A 384 8.94 -23.47 25.15
CA THR A 384 8.35 -24.78 25.38
C THR A 384 6.82 -24.70 25.48
N ASN A 385 6.14 -25.62 24.82
CA ASN A 385 4.68 -25.74 24.74
C ASN A 385 3.99 -24.48 24.22
N SER A 386 4.66 -23.74 23.31
CA SER A 386 4.11 -22.54 22.69
C SER A 386 3.80 -22.71 21.20
N THR A 387 2.84 -21.94 20.72
CA THR A 387 2.55 -21.85 19.29
C THR A 387 2.97 -20.49 18.76
N VAL A 388 3.86 -20.48 17.77
CA VAL A 388 4.27 -19.28 17.08
C VAL A 388 3.55 -19.19 15.75
N SER A 389 3.02 -18.01 15.42
CA SER A 389 2.45 -17.68 14.12
C SER A 389 3.19 -16.49 13.57
N PHE A 390 3.67 -16.57 12.35
CA PHE A 390 4.41 -15.49 11.70
C PHE A 390 4.11 -15.41 10.21
N LEU A 391 4.41 -14.25 9.62
CA LEU A 391 4.31 -13.96 8.20
C LEU A 391 5.66 -14.26 7.56
N LEU A 392 5.65 -15.09 6.53
CA LEU A 392 6.75 -15.28 5.61
C LEU A 392 6.36 -14.72 4.25
N THR A 393 7.28 -14.03 3.58
CA THR A 393 7.05 -13.48 2.24
C THR A 393 8.17 -13.84 1.29
N THR A 394 7.82 -14.02 0.02
CA THR A 394 8.77 -14.38 -1.03
C THR A 394 8.30 -13.83 -2.38
N ASP A 395 9.23 -13.62 -3.28
CA ASP A 395 9.01 -13.25 -4.68
C ASP A 395 8.75 -14.45 -5.59
N VAL A 396 8.87 -15.67 -5.07
CA VAL A 396 8.73 -16.92 -5.81
C VAL A 396 7.31 -17.48 -5.68
N ASP A 397 6.71 -17.86 -6.81
CA ASP A 397 5.47 -18.64 -6.84
C ASP A 397 5.78 -20.13 -6.75
N PHE A 398 5.53 -20.71 -5.61
CA PHE A 398 5.76 -22.14 -5.40
C PHE A 398 4.72 -23.06 -6.03
N GLY A 399 3.58 -22.52 -6.52
CA GLY A 399 2.44 -23.36 -6.83
C GLY A 399 1.91 -24.06 -5.57
N ASP A 400 1.75 -25.39 -5.62
CA ASP A 400 1.40 -26.18 -4.45
C ASP A 400 2.63 -26.49 -3.59
N LEU A 401 2.60 -26.09 -2.34
CA LEU A 401 3.68 -26.39 -1.39
C LEU A 401 3.74 -27.88 -1.06
N LEU A 402 4.90 -28.49 -1.17
CA LEU A 402 5.19 -29.92 -1.00
C LEU A 402 6.00 -30.21 0.26
N MET A 403 6.99 -29.36 0.57
CA MET A 403 7.93 -29.58 1.66
C MET A 403 8.36 -28.24 2.28
N VAL A 404 8.62 -28.25 3.57
CA VAL A 404 9.20 -27.15 4.33
C VAL A 404 10.37 -27.65 5.14
N LYS A 405 11.47 -26.90 5.16
CA LYS A 405 12.59 -27.14 6.06
C LYS A 405 12.77 -25.97 7.00
N LEU A 406 13.16 -26.26 8.23
CA LEU A 406 13.40 -25.27 9.26
C LEU A 406 14.76 -25.57 9.92
N ARG A 407 15.66 -24.58 9.96
CA ARG A 407 16.96 -24.66 10.61
C ARG A 407 17.08 -23.60 11.66
N TRP A 408 17.54 -23.98 12.83
CA TRP A 408 17.85 -23.05 13.91
C TRP A 408 19.33 -22.72 13.88
N GLU A 409 19.66 -21.51 13.48
CA GLU A 409 21.05 -21.04 13.34
C GLU A 409 21.67 -20.79 14.72
N LYS A 410 23.02 -20.81 14.78
CA LYS A 410 23.76 -20.31 15.93
C LYS A 410 23.85 -18.79 15.87
N ASP A 411 23.80 -18.13 17.03
CA ASP A 411 24.12 -16.72 17.09
C ASP A 411 25.58 -16.50 16.71
N ALA A 412 25.86 -15.42 16.00
CA ALA A 412 27.23 -15.03 15.60
C ALA A 412 28.11 -14.67 16.83
N TYR A 413 27.49 -14.38 17.99
CA TYR A 413 28.18 -14.08 19.22
C TYR A 413 28.22 -15.30 20.14
N PHE A 414 29.41 -15.72 20.50
CA PHE A 414 29.68 -16.84 21.37
C PHE A 414 29.10 -16.59 22.76
N SER A 415 28.11 -17.40 23.20
CA SER A 415 27.67 -17.44 24.58
C SER A 415 28.24 -18.70 25.26
N TRP A 416 28.82 -18.56 26.46
CA TRP A 416 29.31 -19.69 27.26
C TRP A 416 28.22 -20.71 27.57
N SER A 417 26.95 -20.32 27.56
CA SER A 417 25.78 -21.20 27.74
C SER A 417 25.60 -22.22 26.60
N ASP A 418 26.18 -21.97 25.42
CA ASP A 418 26.06 -22.82 24.24
C ASP A 418 26.89 -24.12 24.33
N TRP A 419 27.77 -24.20 25.31
CA TRP A 419 28.69 -25.37 25.46
C TRP A 419 28.05 -26.51 26.24
N TRP A 420 27.02 -26.26 27.05
CA TRP A 420 26.47 -27.24 28.00
C TRP A 420 25.05 -27.73 27.70
N GLY A 421 24.36 -27.23 26.67
CA GLY A 421 22.97 -27.56 26.39
C GLY A 421 22.71 -27.98 24.94
N ASN A 422 22.34 -29.23 24.71
CA ASN A 422 21.69 -29.70 23.49
C ASN A 422 20.21 -29.23 23.50
N SER A 423 19.99 -27.91 23.51
CA SER A 423 18.62 -27.39 23.45
C SER A 423 17.94 -27.86 22.18
N ASN A 424 16.84 -28.57 22.32
CA ASN A 424 16.08 -29.04 21.18
C ASN A 424 14.58 -28.80 21.40
N PHE A 425 13.91 -28.51 20.27
CA PHE A 425 12.46 -28.50 20.19
C PHE A 425 11.98 -29.66 19.32
N HIS A 426 10.85 -30.22 19.69
CA HIS A 426 10.15 -31.24 18.92
C HIS A 426 8.96 -30.57 18.21
N ILE A 427 8.83 -30.77 16.91
CA ILE A 427 7.76 -30.23 16.10
C ILE A 427 7.03 -31.39 15.42
N ARG A 428 5.75 -31.59 15.77
CA ARG A 428 4.93 -32.63 15.17
C ARG A 428 4.33 -32.22 13.84
N LYS A 429 3.77 -31.01 13.80
CA LYS A 429 3.06 -30.50 12.63
C LYS A 429 3.30 -28.99 12.48
N MET A 430 3.38 -28.58 11.23
CA MET A 430 3.40 -27.19 10.82
C MET A 430 2.20 -26.91 9.94
N ARG A 431 1.63 -25.71 10.02
CA ARG A 431 0.55 -25.27 9.13
C ARG A 431 1.02 -24.07 8.33
N VAL A 432 0.86 -24.14 7.02
CA VAL A 432 1.13 -23.02 6.12
C VAL A 432 -0.15 -22.64 5.41
N LYS A 433 -0.47 -21.36 5.41
CA LYS A 433 -1.59 -20.78 4.67
C LYS A 433 -1.04 -19.76 3.68
N ALA A 434 -1.29 -19.97 2.40
CA ALA A 434 -1.00 -18.97 1.35
C ALA A 434 -2.07 -17.87 1.34
N GLY A 435 -1.64 -16.63 1.21
CA GLY A 435 -2.51 -15.46 1.12
C GLY A 435 -3.18 -15.35 -0.24
N GLU A 436 -2.42 -15.49 -1.30
CA GLU A 436 -2.89 -15.28 -2.68
C GLU A 436 -3.83 -16.41 -3.14
N THR A 437 -3.43 -17.66 -2.98
CA THR A 437 -4.22 -18.83 -3.38
C THR A 437 -5.26 -19.27 -2.35
N GLN A 438 -5.18 -18.75 -1.11
CA GLN A 438 -6.00 -19.16 0.04
C GLN A 438 -5.85 -20.63 0.42
N SER A 439 -4.88 -21.34 -0.14
CA SER A 439 -4.60 -22.73 0.20
C SER A 439 -4.09 -22.85 1.64
N LYS A 440 -4.41 -23.97 2.27
CA LYS A 440 -3.92 -24.34 3.61
C LYS A 440 -3.35 -25.73 3.54
N VAL A 441 -2.09 -25.86 3.91
CA VAL A 441 -1.40 -27.14 3.90
C VAL A 441 -0.91 -27.46 5.32
N ILE A 442 -1.07 -28.71 5.71
CA ILE A 442 -0.52 -29.26 6.94
C ILE A 442 0.70 -30.10 6.57
N PHE A 443 1.82 -29.79 7.19
CA PHE A 443 3.05 -30.52 7.05
C PHE A 443 3.30 -31.33 8.33
N SER A 444 3.69 -32.58 8.18
CA SER A 444 4.11 -33.48 9.26
C SER A 444 5.61 -33.73 9.15
N ALA A 445 6.25 -34.10 10.24
CA ALA A 445 7.63 -34.55 10.22
C ALA A 445 7.83 -35.60 9.13
N LYS A 446 8.94 -35.49 8.37
CA LYS A 446 9.25 -36.45 7.30
C LYS A 446 9.48 -37.84 7.84
N ASP A 447 10.25 -37.92 8.92
CA ASP A 447 10.66 -39.16 9.56
C ASP A 447 10.15 -39.21 11.00
N GLY A 448 9.30 -40.20 11.29
CA GLY A 448 8.75 -40.41 12.62
C GLY A 448 7.58 -39.49 12.99
N GLU A 449 7.32 -39.37 14.29
CA GLU A 449 6.22 -38.57 14.85
C GLU A 449 6.59 -37.09 15.01
N PHE A 450 7.87 -36.79 15.25
CA PHE A 450 8.41 -35.47 15.50
C PHE A 450 9.64 -35.23 14.66
N ALA A 451 9.76 -33.98 14.12
CA ALA A 451 11.02 -33.45 13.65
C ALA A 451 11.72 -32.71 14.79
N TYR A 452 13.02 -32.90 14.90
CA TYR A 452 13.83 -32.33 15.96
C TYR A 452 14.50 -31.06 15.41
N LEU A 453 14.27 -29.97 16.08
CA LEU A 453 14.90 -28.67 15.78
C LEU A 453 15.99 -28.42 16.81
N VAL A 454 17.24 -28.60 16.42
CA VAL A 454 18.41 -28.49 17.29
C VAL A 454 19.25 -27.31 16.84
N ARG A 455 19.67 -26.46 17.79
CA ARG A 455 20.43 -25.24 17.50
C ARG A 455 21.74 -25.56 16.82
N GLY A 456 21.97 -24.96 15.64
CA GLY A 456 23.20 -25.12 14.85
C GLY A 456 23.43 -26.51 14.24
N LYS A 457 22.36 -27.32 14.13
CA LYS A 457 22.40 -28.64 13.48
C LYS A 457 21.56 -28.67 12.20
N ASP A 458 21.31 -29.87 11.69
CA ASP A 458 20.62 -30.11 10.43
C ASP A 458 19.17 -29.60 10.39
N ASP A 459 18.62 -29.56 9.17
CA ASP A 459 17.26 -29.13 8.91
C ASP A 459 16.23 -30.08 9.55
N ALA A 460 15.26 -29.50 10.24
CA ALA A 460 14.01 -30.19 10.56
C ALA A 460 13.13 -30.20 9.30
N VAL A 461 12.84 -31.38 8.76
CA VAL A 461 12.16 -31.56 7.46
C VAL A 461 10.70 -31.95 7.66
N PHE A 462 9.82 -31.25 6.95
CA PHE A 462 8.37 -31.44 6.98
C PHE A 462 7.83 -31.66 5.59
N VAL A 463 7.00 -32.68 5.40
CA VAL A 463 6.34 -33.00 4.12
C VAL A 463 4.84 -32.89 4.25
N LYS A 464 4.17 -32.66 3.12
CA LYS A 464 2.71 -32.53 3.05
C LYS A 464 2.05 -33.74 3.72
N SER A 465 1.21 -33.48 4.71
CA SER A 465 0.57 -34.53 5.51
C SER A 465 -0.46 -35.30 4.69
N LYS A 466 -0.46 -36.63 4.79
CA LYS A 466 -1.50 -37.48 4.17
C LYS A 466 -2.92 -37.13 4.65
N GLU A 467 -3.06 -36.60 5.86
CA GLU A 467 -4.35 -36.13 6.39
C GLU A 467 -4.94 -34.95 5.62
N ASP A 468 -4.12 -34.23 4.88
CA ASP A 468 -4.59 -33.04 4.13
C ASP A 468 -5.50 -33.42 2.95
N ASN A 469 -5.32 -34.60 2.38
CA ASN A 469 -6.10 -35.17 1.30
C ASN A 469 -7.39 -35.88 1.75
N MET A 470 -7.62 -36.00 3.07
CA MET A 470 -8.79 -36.66 3.63
C MET A 470 -10.00 -35.72 3.69
N SER A 471 -11.18 -36.23 3.36
CA SER A 471 -12.44 -35.51 3.55
C SER A 471 -12.69 -35.18 5.04
N ARG A 472 -13.59 -34.24 5.32
CA ARG A 472 -13.93 -33.86 6.71
C ARG A 472 -14.47 -35.05 7.53
N LYS A 473 -15.20 -35.97 6.90
CA LYS A 473 -15.70 -37.20 7.54
C LYS A 473 -14.57 -38.17 7.87
N GLU A 474 -13.65 -38.37 6.93
CA GLU A 474 -12.47 -39.24 7.13
C GLU A 474 -11.53 -38.70 8.22
N LYS A 475 -11.31 -37.37 8.24
CA LYS A 475 -10.54 -36.71 9.31
C LYS A 475 -11.16 -36.93 10.70
N THR A 476 -12.49 -36.92 10.80
CA THR A 476 -13.20 -37.18 12.05
C THR A 476 -13.06 -38.66 12.47
N MET A 477 -13.25 -39.56 11.52
CA MET A 477 -13.07 -41.01 11.77
C MET A 477 -11.64 -41.37 12.16
N HIS A 478 -10.65 -40.76 11.49
CA HIS A 478 -9.25 -40.98 11.80
C HIS A 478 -8.92 -40.50 13.22
N ARG A 479 -9.43 -39.32 13.65
CA ARG A 479 -9.28 -38.81 15.01
C ARG A 479 -9.90 -39.76 16.07
N LEU A 480 -11.09 -40.26 15.79
CA LEU A 480 -11.77 -41.22 16.69
C LEU A 480 -11.00 -42.53 16.82
N LYS A 481 -10.45 -43.05 15.72
CA LYS A 481 -9.58 -44.22 15.72
C LYS A 481 -8.30 -44.03 16.55
N MET A 482 -7.67 -42.85 16.41
CA MET A 482 -6.47 -42.52 17.20
C MET A 482 -6.78 -42.40 18.70
N GLN A 483 -7.90 -41.75 19.05
CA GLN A 483 -8.35 -41.68 20.43
C GLN A 483 -8.67 -43.07 21.03
N GLY A 484 -9.34 -43.95 20.28
CA GLY A 484 -9.63 -45.31 20.69
C GLY A 484 -8.39 -46.21 20.86
N SER A 485 -7.31 -45.93 20.09
CA SER A 485 -6.05 -46.69 20.27
C SER A 485 -5.24 -46.22 21.48
N LEU A 486 -5.36 -44.95 21.88
CA LEU A 486 -4.76 -44.41 23.09
C LEU A 486 -5.44 -44.99 24.37
N PHE A 487 -6.76 -45.18 24.35
CA PHE A 487 -7.48 -45.82 25.46
C PHE A 487 -7.12 -47.30 25.59
N LYS A 488 -6.83 -48.04 24.52
CA LYS A 488 -6.40 -49.43 24.56
C LYS A 488 -4.95 -49.62 25.05
N LYS A 489 -4.07 -48.61 24.96
CA LYS A 489 -2.69 -48.66 25.47
C LYS A 489 -2.58 -48.33 26.96
N ASN A 490 -3.60 -47.74 27.57
CA ASN A 490 -3.60 -47.39 28.99
C ASN A 490 -4.36 -48.42 29.86
N THR A 491 -4.86 -49.51 29.26
CA THR A 491 -5.59 -50.60 29.96
C THR A 491 -4.94 -51.97 29.74
N ALA A 492 -3.67 -51.98 29.30
CA ALA A 492 -2.86 -53.21 29.19
C ALA A 492 -1.60 -53.11 30.05
#